data_fbe05a0f928ee8ef0863f243746ecbaa
#
_entry.id   fbe05a0f928ee8ef0863f243746ecbaa
#
_cell.length_a   1.000
_cell.length_b   1.000
_cell.length_c   1.000
_cell.angle_alpha   90.00
_cell.angle_beta   90.00
_cell.angle_gamma   90.00
#
_symmetry.space_group_name_H-M   'P 1'
#
loop_
_entity.id
_entity.type
_entity.pdbx_description
1 polymer ?
#
loop_
_entity_poly.entity_id
_entity_poly.type
_entity_poly.pdbx_seq_one_letter_code
_entity_poly.pdbx_strand_id
1 'polypeptide(L)'
;MNKDMYVACDDGILNIRVGAIIMKDGKILMVGNDRDYLYSVGGRIKFGETAEEAVVREVLEETGVQMEIDRLGFVHEIYFYGDAPSKRNKLIYEISLIFYMKVPDAFAPVSESFMEGSSKEHLVWVSLDEDIPMY
;
A
#
# COMPACT_ATOMS: atom_id res chain seq x y z
N MET A 1 -18.14 9.05 7.54
CA MET A 1 -16.80 8.58 7.13
C MET A 1 -16.65 7.11 7.45
N ASN A 2 -16.31 6.34 6.45
CA ASN A 2 -16.24 4.89 6.60
C ASN A 2 -14.91 4.47 7.20
N LYS A 3 -14.99 3.41 8.01
CA LYS A 3 -13.80 2.88 8.66
C LYS A 3 -13.07 1.90 7.76
N ASP A 4 -11.80 1.72 8.04
CA ASP A 4 -10.98 0.73 7.37
C ASP A 4 -11.47 -0.68 7.68
N MET A 5 -11.28 -1.59 6.72
CA MET A 5 -11.55 -3.00 6.93
C MET A 5 -10.43 -3.63 7.76
N TYR A 6 -10.44 -3.29 9.01
CA TYR A 6 -9.51 -3.76 10.02
C TYR A 6 -10.35 -4.15 11.22
N VAL A 7 -10.62 -5.44 11.33
CA VAL A 7 -11.62 -5.93 12.27
C VAL A 7 -10.98 -6.90 13.25
N ALA A 8 -11.17 -6.64 14.52
CA ALA A 8 -10.66 -7.49 15.58
C ALA A 8 -11.78 -8.38 16.13
N CYS A 9 -11.45 -9.61 16.44
CA CYS A 9 -12.33 -10.55 17.12
C CYS A 9 -11.49 -11.37 18.10
N ASP A 10 -12.13 -12.33 18.77
CA ASP A 10 -11.43 -13.13 19.77
C ASP A 10 -10.31 -13.97 19.17
N ASP A 11 -10.47 -14.41 17.94
CA ASP A 11 -9.50 -15.28 17.28
C ASP A 11 -8.36 -14.52 16.62
N GLY A 12 -8.50 -13.22 16.40
CA GLY A 12 -7.46 -12.45 15.76
C GLY A 12 -7.96 -11.19 15.10
N ILE A 13 -7.18 -10.69 14.16
CA ILE A 13 -7.48 -9.46 13.45
C ILE A 13 -7.50 -9.74 11.95
N LEU A 14 -8.51 -9.21 11.27
CA LEU A 14 -8.64 -9.27 9.82
C LEU A 14 -8.30 -7.91 9.24
N ASN A 15 -7.32 -7.87 8.33
CA ASN A 15 -6.86 -6.63 7.71
C ASN A 15 -6.88 -6.81 6.19
N ILE A 16 -7.70 -6.03 5.49
CA ILE A 16 -7.85 -6.15 4.05
C ILE A 16 -7.29 -4.90 3.39
N ARG A 17 -6.33 -5.11 2.49
CA ARG A 17 -5.57 -4.03 1.87
C ARG A 17 -5.58 -4.13 0.36
N VAL A 18 -5.23 -3.03 -0.27
CA VAL A 18 -4.92 -2.98 -1.70
C VAL A 18 -3.52 -2.42 -1.89
N GLY A 19 -2.89 -2.82 -2.97
CA GLY A 19 -1.61 -2.26 -3.37
C GLY A 19 -1.60 -1.97 -4.85
N ALA A 20 -0.76 -1.05 -5.26
CA ALA A 20 -0.64 -0.62 -6.64
C ALA A 20 0.78 -0.82 -7.13
N ILE A 21 0.92 -1.50 -8.26
CA ILE A 21 2.20 -1.60 -8.94
C ILE A 21 2.21 -0.53 -10.03
N ILE A 22 3.06 0.46 -9.82
CA ILE A 22 3.21 1.60 -10.70
C ILE A 22 4.63 1.54 -11.25
N MET A 23 4.74 1.13 -12.53
CA MET A 23 6.03 0.88 -13.14
C MET A 23 6.25 1.82 -14.31
N LYS A 24 7.47 2.34 -14.41
CA LYS A 24 7.85 3.20 -15.52
C LYS A 24 9.36 3.09 -15.73
N ASP A 25 9.77 2.88 -16.97
CA ASP A 25 11.19 2.86 -17.36
C ASP A 25 12.02 1.88 -16.52
N GLY A 26 11.47 0.71 -16.25
CA GLY A 26 12.17 -0.32 -15.49
C GLY A 26 12.24 -0.08 -13.99
N LYS A 27 11.46 0.86 -13.50
CA LYS A 27 11.44 1.19 -12.08
C LYS A 27 10.02 1.03 -11.53
N ILE A 28 9.94 0.72 -10.24
CA ILE A 28 8.67 0.62 -9.53
C ILE A 28 8.60 1.72 -8.48
N LEU A 29 7.43 2.31 -8.35
CA LEU A 29 7.21 3.36 -7.35
C LEU A 29 6.90 2.75 -6.01
N MET A 30 7.65 3.15 -5.00
CA MET A 30 7.48 2.65 -3.64
C MET A 30 7.34 3.82 -2.68
N VAL A 31 6.83 3.51 -1.50
CA VAL A 31 6.73 4.48 -0.40
C VAL A 31 7.82 4.13 0.61
N GLY A 32 8.70 5.08 0.89
CA GLY A 32 9.73 4.93 1.90
C GLY A 32 9.36 5.67 3.17
N ASN A 33 9.95 5.25 4.28
CA ASN A 33 9.74 5.91 5.56
C ASN A 33 11.05 5.92 6.37
N ASP A 34 10.97 6.37 7.62
CA ASP A 34 12.14 6.53 8.47
C ASP A 34 12.76 5.20 8.93
N ARG A 35 12.10 4.08 8.66
CA ARG A 35 12.52 2.76 9.17
C ARG A 35 13.34 1.96 8.17
N ASP A 36 13.76 2.57 7.08
CA ASP A 36 14.53 1.91 6.02
C ASP A 36 13.76 0.81 5.30
N TYR A 37 12.45 0.78 5.43
CA TYR A 37 11.59 -0.14 4.69
C TYR A 37 10.92 0.57 3.55
N LEU A 38 10.62 -0.19 2.50
CA LEU A 38 9.84 0.31 1.37
C LEU A 38 8.53 -0.46 1.30
N TYR A 39 7.46 0.25 0.99
CA TYR A 39 6.12 -0.31 0.86
C TYR A 39 5.60 -0.05 -0.54
N SER A 40 4.72 -0.92 -1.03
CA SER A 40 3.98 -0.60 -2.23
C SER A 40 3.03 0.57 -1.94
N VAL A 41 2.71 1.33 -2.98
CA VAL A 41 1.65 2.32 -2.88
C VAL A 41 0.35 1.58 -2.58
N GLY A 42 -0.41 2.05 -1.61
CA GLY A 42 -1.66 1.39 -1.25
C GLY A 42 -2.06 1.65 0.18
N GLY A 43 -3.01 0.88 0.65
CA GLY A 43 -3.52 1.01 2.00
C GLY A 43 -4.72 0.10 2.23
N ARG A 44 -5.48 0.38 3.27
CA ARG A 44 -6.63 -0.43 3.63
C ARG A 44 -7.85 -0.07 2.81
N ILE A 45 -8.66 -1.09 2.51
CA ILE A 45 -9.99 -0.87 1.93
C ILE A 45 -10.88 -0.31 3.03
N LYS A 46 -11.69 0.68 2.69
CA LYS A 46 -12.69 1.20 3.63
C LYS A 46 -14.01 0.51 3.38
N PHE A 47 -14.78 0.33 4.44
CA PHE A 47 -16.12 -0.22 4.29
C PHE A 47 -16.92 0.66 3.34
N GLY A 48 -17.57 0.02 2.38
CA GLY A 48 -18.33 0.72 1.34
C GLY A 48 -17.59 0.87 0.03
N GLU A 49 -16.30 0.56 0.01
CA GLU A 49 -15.50 0.57 -1.21
C GLU A 49 -15.32 -0.84 -1.75
N THR A 50 -15.20 -0.94 -3.07
CA THR A 50 -14.64 -2.15 -3.67
C THR A 50 -13.11 -2.03 -3.63
N ALA A 51 -12.43 -3.14 -3.87
CA ALA A 51 -10.96 -3.11 -3.94
C ALA A 51 -10.48 -2.17 -5.05
N GLU A 52 -11.17 -2.17 -6.19
CA GLU A 52 -10.81 -1.29 -7.30
C GLU A 52 -10.95 0.18 -6.93
N GLU A 53 -12.04 0.53 -6.25
CA GLU A 53 -12.23 1.91 -5.79
C GLU A 53 -11.16 2.30 -4.77
N ALA A 54 -10.82 1.38 -3.89
CA ALA A 54 -9.84 1.64 -2.86
C ALA A 54 -8.46 1.91 -3.43
N VAL A 55 -8.01 1.11 -4.40
CA VAL A 55 -6.67 1.29 -4.96
C VAL A 55 -6.57 2.60 -5.74
N VAL A 56 -7.62 2.97 -6.48
CA VAL A 56 -7.64 4.25 -7.20
C VAL A 56 -7.56 5.40 -6.20
N ARG A 57 -8.31 5.31 -5.11
CA ARG A 57 -8.27 6.35 -4.07
C ARG A 57 -6.89 6.45 -3.42
N GLU A 58 -6.29 5.32 -3.07
CA GLU A 58 -4.98 5.32 -2.42
C GLU A 58 -3.90 5.88 -3.34
N VAL A 59 -3.94 5.52 -4.62
CA VAL A 59 -2.97 6.05 -5.58
C VAL A 59 -3.11 7.56 -5.69
N LEU A 60 -4.33 8.07 -5.77
CA LEU A 60 -4.57 9.51 -5.83
C LEU A 60 -4.06 10.22 -4.56
N GLU A 61 -4.32 9.64 -3.39
CA GLU A 61 -3.89 10.24 -2.13
C GLU A 61 -2.37 10.30 -2.02
N GLU A 62 -1.69 9.25 -2.46
CA GLU A 62 -0.24 9.16 -2.28
C GLU A 62 0.56 9.80 -3.39
N THR A 63 0.06 9.80 -4.61
CA THR A 63 0.80 10.35 -5.76
C THR A 63 0.26 11.69 -6.25
N GLY A 64 -0.96 12.03 -5.88
CA GLY A 64 -1.63 13.22 -6.41
C GLY A 64 -2.17 13.03 -7.82
N VAL A 65 -2.07 11.84 -8.38
CA VAL A 65 -2.49 11.59 -9.76
C VAL A 65 -3.51 10.46 -9.78
N GLN A 66 -4.60 10.68 -10.48
CA GLN A 66 -5.59 9.63 -10.68
C GLN A 66 -5.12 8.70 -11.79
N MET A 67 -5.05 7.41 -11.49
CA MET A 67 -4.64 6.40 -12.45
C MET A 67 -5.73 5.37 -12.61
N GLU A 68 -5.85 4.85 -13.83
CA GLU A 68 -6.75 3.74 -14.09
C GLU A 68 -6.06 2.42 -13.78
N ILE A 69 -6.86 1.42 -13.48
CA ILE A 69 -6.37 0.07 -13.25
C ILE A 69 -6.14 -0.60 -14.60
N ASP A 70 -4.96 -1.23 -14.75
CA ASP A 70 -4.72 -2.09 -15.89
C ASP A 70 -5.35 -3.46 -15.64
N ARG A 71 -4.95 -4.11 -14.54
CA ARG A 71 -5.50 -5.43 -14.20
C ARG A 71 -5.13 -5.78 -12.76
N LEU A 72 -5.85 -6.74 -12.22
CA LEU A 72 -5.46 -7.36 -10.94
C LEU A 72 -4.21 -8.20 -11.21
N GLY A 73 -3.17 -7.95 -10.44
CA GLY A 73 -1.92 -8.68 -10.56
C GLY A 73 -1.96 -9.98 -9.79
N PHE A 74 -2.14 -9.88 -8.48
CA PHE A 74 -2.16 -11.07 -7.63
C PHE A 74 -2.80 -10.73 -6.28
N VAL A 75 -3.12 -11.79 -5.54
CA VAL A 75 -3.63 -11.68 -4.17
C VAL A 75 -2.58 -12.28 -3.27
N HIS A 76 -2.21 -11.55 -2.23
CA HIS A 76 -1.21 -11.98 -1.26
C HIS A 76 -1.86 -12.15 0.09
N GLU A 77 -1.61 -13.29 0.73
CA GLU A 77 -2.10 -13.57 2.07
C GLU A 77 -0.93 -13.79 3.01
N ILE A 78 -1.05 -13.29 4.23
CA ILE A 78 -0.03 -13.52 5.24
C ILE A 78 -0.66 -13.54 6.62
N TYR A 79 -0.16 -14.43 7.47
CA TYR A 79 -0.45 -14.44 8.90
C TYR A 79 0.78 -14.00 9.66
N PHE A 80 0.59 -13.19 10.66
CA PHE A 80 1.68 -12.80 11.54
C PHE A 80 1.12 -12.32 12.87
N TYR A 81 1.99 -12.23 13.87
CA TYR A 81 1.61 -11.66 15.16
C TYR A 81 1.99 -10.20 15.20
N GLY A 82 1.12 -9.38 15.75
CA GLY A 82 1.40 -7.96 15.89
C GLY A 82 2.51 -7.72 16.90
N ASP A 83 3.39 -6.75 16.59
CA ASP A 83 4.50 -6.39 17.47
C ASP A 83 4.24 -5.11 18.26
N ALA A 84 3.18 -4.37 17.94
CA ALA A 84 2.78 -3.25 18.76
C ALA A 84 2.22 -3.77 20.10
N PRO A 85 2.43 -3.07 21.21
CA PRO A 85 1.95 -3.55 22.52
C PRO A 85 0.47 -3.90 22.56
N SER A 86 -0.37 -3.12 21.87
CA SER A 86 -1.81 -3.38 21.85
C SER A 86 -2.19 -4.59 20.99
N LYS A 87 -1.27 -5.10 20.18
CA LYS A 87 -1.51 -6.22 19.27
C LYS A 87 -0.64 -7.42 19.58
N ARG A 88 0.14 -7.35 20.67
CA ARG A 88 1.03 -8.45 21.03
C ARG A 88 0.19 -9.69 21.32
N ASN A 89 0.63 -10.82 20.77
CA ASN A 89 -0.06 -12.11 20.86
C ASN A 89 -1.39 -12.14 20.10
N LYS A 90 -1.65 -11.14 19.26
CA LYS A 90 -2.82 -11.18 18.37
C LYS A 90 -2.39 -11.71 17.02
N LEU A 91 -3.06 -12.75 16.54
CA LEU A 91 -2.81 -13.27 15.21
C LEU A 91 -3.50 -12.37 14.20
N ILE A 92 -2.73 -11.89 13.23
CA ILE A 92 -3.27 -11.01 12.19
C ILE A 92 -3.28 -11.78 10.88
N TYR A 93 -4.43 -11.77 10.22
CA TYR A 93 -4.56 -12.24 8.84
C TYR A 93 -4.67 -11.01 7.95
N GLU A 94 -3.73 -10.88 7.04
CA GLU A 94 -3.73 -9.77 6.11
C GLU A 94 -3.86 -10.30 4.70
N ILE A 95 -4.84 -9.79 3.97
CA ILE A 95 -5.02 -10.11 2.56
C ILE A 95 -4.86 -8.81 1.78
N SER A 96 -4.04 -8.85 0.74
CA SER A 96 -3.79 -7.70 -0.12
C SER A 96 -4.11 -8.04 -1.56
N LEU A 97 -4.92 -7.20 -2.18
CA LEU A 97 -5.21 -7.31 -3.61
C LEU A 97 -4.30 -6.29 -4.32
N ILE A 98 -3.43 -6.81 -5.19
CA ILE A 98 -2.39 -5.99 -5.82
C ILE A 98 -2.75 -5.79 -7.28
N PHE A 99 -2.84 -4.52 -7.68
CA PHE A 99 -3.26 -4.13 -9.02
C PHE A 99 -2.11 -3.49 -9.78
N TYR A 100 -2.00 -3.82 -11.06
CA TYR A 100 -1.14 -3.06 -11.98
C TYR A 100 -1.92 -1.85 -12.45
N MET A 101 -1.28 -0.68 -12.41
CA MET A 101 -1.92 0.56 -12.82
C MET A 101 -1.45 0.99 -14.20
N LYS A 102 -2.31 1.72 -14.90
CA LYS A 102 -1.94 2.38 -16.16
C LYS A 102 -1.28 3.70 -15.80
N VAL A 103 0.02 3.80 -16.07
CA VAL A 103 0.79 4.96 -15.68
C VAL A 103 0.78 5.99 -16.80
N PRO A 104 0.31 7.21 -16.54
CA PRO A 104 0.34 8.26 -17.57
C PRO A 104 1.78 8.54 -18.01
N ASP A 105 1.97 8.80 -19.31
CA ASP A 105 3.29 9.04 -19.87
C ASP A 105 4.00 10.21 -19.21
N ALA A 106 3.27 11.23 -18.85
CA ALA A 106 3.82 12.43 -18.24
C ALA A 106 3.98 12.30 -16.72
N PHE A 107 3.65 11.15 -16.17
CA PHE A 107 3.71 10.98 -14.72
C PHE A 107 5.15 11.04 -14.23
N ALA A 108 5.39 11.98 -13.34
CA ALA A 108 6.66 12.07 -12.64
C ALA A 108 6.30 12.53 -11.22
N PRO A 109 6.27 11.64 -10.26
CA PRO A 109 5.89 12.04 -8.92
C PRO A 109 6.90 13.03 -8.38
N VAL A 110 6.41 14.07 -7.76
CA VAL A 110 7.28 14.98 -7.06
C VAL A 110 7.81 14.24 -5.85
N SER A 111 9.12 14.21 -5.72
CA SER A 111 9.76 13.54 -4.59
C SER A 111 9.59 14.42 -3.36
N GLU A 112 8.38 14.42 -2.83
CA GLU A 112 8.08 15.20 -1.64
C GLU A 112 7.84 14.28 -0.48
N SER A 113 8.39 14.64 0.67
CA SER A 113 8.02 13.96 1.88
C SER A 113 6.71 14.57 2.37
N PHE A 114 5.85 13.74 2.89
CA PHE A 114 4.62 14.19 3.50
C PHE A 114 4.48 13.51 4.86
N MET A 115 3.69 14.13 5.71
CA MET A 115 3.50 13.63 7.06
C MET A 115 2.21 12.86 7.13
N GLU A 116 2.31 11.67 7.69
CA GLU A 116 1.13 10.86 7.99
C GLU A 116 1.32 10.38 9.42
N GLY A 117 0.57 10.98 10.32
CA GLY A 117 0.82 10.72 11.73
C GLY A 117 2.18 11.24 12.14
N SER A 118 2.98 10.40 12.78
CA SER A 118 4.29 10.80 13.28
C SER A 118 5.43 10.43 12.33
N SER A 119 5.15 9.72 11.24
CA SER A 119 6.17 9.24 10.33
C SER A 119 6.18 10.06 9.05
N LYS A 120 7.37 10.35 8.57
CA LYS A 120 7.52 10.96 7.26
C LYS A 120 7.56 9.85 6.21
N GLU A 121 6.77 10.03 5.18
CA GLU A 121 6.76 9.12 4.04
C GLU A 121 7.09 9.90 2.79
N HIS A 122 7.73 9.23 1.86
CA HIS A 122 8.12 9.85 0.60
C HIS A 122 8.06 8.80 -0.51
N LEU A 123 7.85 9.27 -1.73
CA LEU A 123 7.80 8.39 -2.89
C LEU A 123 9.20 8.21 -3.44
N VAL A 124 9.52 6.97 -3.80
CA VAL A 124 10.83 6.60 -4.32
C VAL A 124 10.66 5.69 -5.53
N TRP A 125 11.36 6.02 -6.62
CA TRP A 125 11.48 5.10 -7.74
C TRP A 125 12.63 4.15 -7.47
N VAL A 126 12.35 2.84 -7.57
CA VAL A 126 13.35 1.81 -7.31
C VAL A 126 13.54 0.98 -8.56
N SER A 127 14.79 0.81 -8.97
CA SER A 127 15.12 -0.04 -10.10
C SER A 127 14.80 -1.49 -9.79
N LEU A 128 14.24 -2.20 -10.77
CA LEU A 128 13.92 -3.61 -10.58
C LEU A 128 15.17 -4.48 -10.45
N ASP A 129 16.34 -3.93 -10.78
CA ASP A 129 17.63 -4.65 -10.68
C ASP A 129 18.28 -4.52 -9.30
N GLU A 130 17.69 -3.74 -8.40
CA GLU A 130 18.25 -3.51 -7.07
C GLU A 130 17.62 -4.43 -6.04
N ASP A 131 18.41 -4.77 -5.02
CA ASP A 131 17.85 -5.41 -3.84
C ASP A 131 17.07 -4.38 -3.06
N ILE A 132 15.82 -4.67 -2.81
CA ILE A 132 14.90 -3.75 -2.16
C ILE A 132 14.63 -4.24 -0.74
N PRO A 133 14.92 -3.41 0.29
CA PRO A 133 14.53 -3.79 1.65
C PRO A 133 13.02 -3.63 1.79
N MET A 134 12.32 -4.73 1.62
CA MET A 134 10.86 -4.76 1.67
C MET A 134 10.39 -5.13 3.06
N TYR A 135 9.27 -4.59 3.40
CA TYR A 135 8.58 -4.95 4.63
C TYR A 135 7.62 -6.09 4.37
#